data_7f6d3892a6ef5ca4963746cba836307b
#
_entry.id   7f6d3892a6ef5ca4963746cba836307b
#
_cell.length_a   1.000
_cell.length_b   1.000
_cell.length_c   1.000
_cell.angle_alpha   90.00
_cell.angle_beta   90.00
_cell.angle_gamma   90.00
#
_symmetry.space_group_name_H-M   'P 1'
#
loop_
_entity.id
_entity.type
_entity.pdbx_description
1 polymer ?
#
loop_
_entity_poly.entity_id
_entity_poly.type
_entity_poly.pdbx_seq_one_letter_code
_entity_poly.pdbx_strand_id
1 'polypeptide(L)'
;TACATGAHSIGDAGEMIKRGAANVMIAGGAEAAVCRLGVSGFCAARSLSTSFNDDPEKASRPWDKNRDGFVMGEGSGILILEEMEHAKKRDAKIYGELIGYGMSGDAYHITAPAENGDGGYRAMLEALKMAELSSEDVQYVNAHGTSTMLGDKIELNAINRLFENNKKL
;
A
#
# COMPACT_ATOMS: atom_id res chain seq x y z
N THR A 1 5.07 -4.88 -10.22
CA THR A 1 5.02 -4.34 -8.86
C THR A 1 3.97 -5.03 -7.96
N ALA A 2 3.25 -6.03 -8.48
CA ALA A 2 2.26 -6.81 -7.73
C ALA A 2 1.34 -5.92 -6.86
N CYS A 3 1.27 -6.15 -5.55
CA CYS A 3 0.36 -5.43 -4.65
C CYS A 3 0.60 -3.90 -4.59
N ALA A 4 1.78 -3.41 -4.93
CA ALA A 4 2.08 -1.99 -4.98
C ALA A 4 1.57 -1.27 -6.26
N THR A 5 1.07 -2.01 -7.25
CA THR A 5 0.68 -1.44 -8.55
C THR A 5 -0.38 -0.35 -8.44
N GLY A 6 -1.37 -0.52 -7.56
CA GLY A 6 -2.40 0.50 -7.32
C GLY A 6 -1.80 1.81 -6.80
N ALA A 7 -0.90 1.75 -5.82
CA ALA A 7 -0.21 2.91 -5.29
C ALA A 7 0.71 3.56 -6.34
N HIS A 8 1.44 2.75 -7.13
CA HIS A 8 2.28 3.25 -8.22
C HIS A 8 1.44 3.97 -9.28
N SER A 9 0.32 3.38 -9.73
CA SER A 9 -0.53 4.03 -10.74
C SER A 9 -1.09 5.36 -10.27
N ILE A 10 -1.47 5.47 -8.99
CA ILE A 10 -1.96 6.72 -8.39
C ILE A 10 -0.83 7.76 -8.30
N GLY A 11 0.34 7.36 -7.82
CA GLY A 11 1.50 8.26 -7.71
C GLY A 11 1.97 8.76 -9.07
N ASP A 12 2.14 7.87 -10.04
CA ASP A 12 2.54 8.22 -11.41
C ASP A 12 1.52 9.14 -12.09
N ALA A 13 0.22 8.89 -11.90
CA ALA A 13 -0.84 9.75 -12.40
C ALA A 13 -0.79 11.16 -11.78
N GLY A 14 -0.53 11.25 -10.46
CA GLY A 14 -0.30 12.51 -9.77
C GLY A 14 0.88 13.30 -10.35
N GLU A 15 2.01 12.62 -10.60
CA GLU A 15 3.17 13.25 -11.23
C GLU A 15 2.90 13.68 -12.68
N MET A 16 2.08 12.95 -13.42
CA MET A 16 1.65 13.36 -14.77
C MET A 16 0.82 14.65 -14.74
N ILE A 17 -0.08 14.80 -13.77
CA ILE A 17 -0.86 16.01 -13.57
C ILE A 17 0.04 17.17 -13.13
N LYS A 18 0.92 16.93 -12.16
CA LYS A 18 1.83 17.95 -11.61
C LYS A 18 2.76 18.55 -12.66
N ARG A 19 3.23 17.75 -13.61
CA ARG A 19 4.04 18.24 -14.74
C ARG A 19 3.23 18.82 -15.91
N GLY A 20 1.89 18.93 -15.80
CA GLY A 20 1.01 19.49 -16.82
C GLY A 20 0.74 18.57 -18.01
N ALA A 21 1.03 17.27 -17.92
CA ALA A 21 0.77 16.32 -19.02
C ALA A 21 -0.73 15.98 -19.15
N ALA A 22 -1.50 16.13 -18.08
CA ALA A 22 -2.95 15.94 -18.06
C ALA A 22 -3.58 16.79 -16.95
N ASN A 23 -4.84 17.18 -17.12
CA ASN A 23 -5.60 17.85 -16.06
C ASN A 23 -6.38 16.84 -15.19
N VAL A 24 -6.73 15.68 -15.75
CA VAL A 24 -7.51 14.65 -15.07
C VAL A 24 -6.93 13.28 -15.41
N MET A 25 -6.75 12.43 -14.40
CA MET A 25 -6.30 11.06 -14.55
C MET A 25 -7.21 10.12 -13.74
N ILE A 26 -7.50 8.96 -14.32
CA ILE A 26 -8.17 7.85 -13.64
C ILE A 26 -7.09 6.83 -13.28
N ALA A 27 -6.92 6.55 -12.00
CA ALA A 27 -5.85 5.68 -11.51
C ALA A 27 -6.29 4.85 -10.32
N GLY A 28 -5.64 3.72 -10.09
CA GLY A 28 -5.96 2.81 -8.98
C GLY A 28 -5.50 1.39 -9.28
N GLY A 29 -6.13 0.44 -8.63
CA GLY A 29 -5.87 -0.98 -8.81
C GLY A 29 -7.16 -1.78 -8.91
N ALA A 30 -7.10 -2.89 -9.64
CA ALA A 30 -8.16 -3.88 -9.73
C ALA A 30 -7.54 -5.28 -9.79
N GLU A 31 -8.16 -6.23 -9.10
CA GLU A 31 -7.68 -7.61 -9.05
C GLU A 31 -8.85 -8.59 -9.03
N ALA A 32 -8.73 -9.65 -9.83
CA ALA A 32 -9.67 -10.77 -9.89
C ALA A 32 -8.88 -12.08 -10.09
N ALA A 33 -8.02 -12.39 -9.11
CA ALA A 33 -7.06 -13.50 -9.18
C ALA A 33 -7.53 -14.77 -8.46
N VAL A 34 -8.76 -14.82 -7.93
CA VAL A 34 -9.31 -16.02 -7.26
C VAL A 34 -9.73 -17.04 -8.33
N CYS A 35 -8.75 -17.63 -8.99
CA CYS A 35 -8.89 -18.66 -9.99
C CYS A 35 -7.89 -19.80 -9.73
N ARG A 36 -8.06 -20.94 -10.43
CA ARG A 36 -7.17 -22.11 -10.22
C ARG A 36 -5.69 -21.79 -10.31
N LEU A 37 -5.29 -20.98 -11.30
CA LEU A 37 -3.89 -20.60 -11.49
C LEU A 37 -3.39 -19.68 -10.37
N GLY A 38 -4.14 -18.65 -10.00
CA GLY A 38 -3.81 -17.74 -8.91
C GLY A 38 -3.67 -18.47 -7.59
N VAL A 39 -4.67 -19.27 -7.21
CA VAL A 39 -4.63 -20.07 -5.98
C VAL A 39 -3.45 -21.04 -5.99
N SER A 40 -3.24 -21.79 -7.09
CA SER A 40 -2.11 -22.73 -7.20
C SER A 40 -0.75 -22.05 -7.06
N GLY A 41 -0.58 -20.86 -7.64
CA GLY A 41 0.67 -20.10 -7.55
C GLY A 41 0.98 -19.67 -6.13
N PHE A 42 0.00 -19.12 -5.41
CA PHE A 42 0.20 -18.72 -4.01
C PHE A 42 0.27 -19.89 -3.04
N CYS A 43 -0.40 -21.02 -3.33
CA CYS A 43 -0.19 -22.28 -2.61
C CYS A 43 1.26 -22.78 -2.77
N ALA A 44 1.78 -22.77 -4.00
CA ALA A 44 3.18 -23.14 -4.26
C ALA A 44 4.17 -22.23 -3.54
N ALA A 45 3.86 -20.93 -3.42
CA ALA A 45 4.63 -19.96 -2.64
C ALA A 45 4.47 -20.14 -1.12
N ARG A 46 3.55 -20.98 -0.64
CA ARG A 46 3.23 -21.20 0.78
C ARG A 46 2.90 -19.90 1.54
N SER A 47 2.16 -19.01 0.90
CA SER A 47 1.88 -17.68 1.45
C SER A 47 0.43 -17.51 1.93
N LEU A 48 -0.47 -18.45 1.61
CA LEU A 48 -1.87 -18.40 2.00
C LEU A 48 -2.10 -18.94 3.42
N SER A 49 -3.09 -18.37 4.10
CA SER A 49 -3.64 -18.93 5.34
C SER A 49 -4.29 -20.28 5.03
N THR A 50 -4.02 -21.29 5.87
CA THR A 50 -4.54 -22.66 5.72
C THR A 50 -5.13 -23.24 7.01
N SER A 51 -4.84 -22.63 8.15
CA SER A 51 -5.30 -23.13 9.46
C SER A 51 -6.74 -22.77 9.80
N PHE A 52 -7.38 -21.93 8.99
CA PHE A 52 -8.71 -21.39 9.25
C PHE A 52 -9.74 -21.77 8.19
N ASN A 53 -9.54 -22.86 7.44
CA ASN A 53 -10.47 -23.28 6.39
C ASN A 53 -11.86 -23.61 6.92
N ASP A 54 -11.97 -24.08 8.17
CA ASP A 54 -13.25 -24.36 8.84
C ASP A 54 -13.87 -23.11 9.49
N ASP A 55 -13.14 -21.99 9.59
CA ASP A 55 -13.61 -20.72 10.12
C ASP A 55 -13.00 -19.54 9.32
N PRO A 56 -13.39 -19.41 8.03
CA PRO A 56 -12.72 -18.52 7.08
C PRO A 56 -12.83 -17.04 7.43
N GLU A 57 -13.83 -16.62 8.19
CA GLU A 57 -14.00 -15.24 8.65
C GLU A 57 -12.86 -14.80 9.58
N LYS A 58 -12.14 -15.74 10.18
CA LYS A 58 -11.00 -15.49 11.07
C LYS A 58 -9.64 -15.67 10.40
N ALA A 59 -9.59 -16.01 9.12
CA ALA A 59 -8.34 -16.34 8.44
C ALA A 59 -7.47 -15.09 8.23
N SER A 60 -8.02 -13.99 7.75
CA SER A 60 -7.29 -12.72 7.62
C SER A 60 -7.27 -11.99 8.97
N ARG A 61 -6.09 -11.97 9.58
CA ARG A 61 -5.90 -11.44 10.94
C ARG A 61 -4.54 -10.73 11.09
N PRO A 62 -4.34 -9.60 10.38
CA PRO A 62 -3.08 -8.87 10.44
C PRO A 62 -2.63 -8.58 11.87
N TRP A 63 -1.32 -8.71 12.11
CA TRP A 63 -0.63 -8.54 13.40
C TRP A 63 -1.03 -9.49 14.53
N ASP A 64 -2.04 -10.32 14.35
CA ASP A 64 -2.39 -11.33 15.35
C ASP A 64 -1.27 -12.38 15.49
N LYS A 65 -1.05 -12.86 16.71
CA LYS A 65 -0.01 -13.86 16.98
C LYS A 65 -0.24 -15.22 16.29
N ASN A 66 -1.50 -15.53 15.97
CA ASN A 66 -1.90 -16.79 15.34
C ASN A 66 -2.13 -16.65 13.83
N ARG A 67 -1.77 -15.51 13.21
CA ARG A 67 -1.84 -15.37 11.77
C ARG A 67 -0.91 -16.37 11.09
N ASP A 68 -1.31 -16.89 9.94
CA ASP A 68 -0.58 -17.95 9.24
C ASP A 68 -0.42 -17.74 7.74
N GLY A 69 -0.84 -16.59 7.23
CA GLY A 69 -0.77 -16.25 5.81
C GLY A 69 -1.84 -15.27 5.39
N PHE A 70 -1.79 -14.83 4.14
CA PHE A 70 -2.81 -13.94 3.62
C PHE A 70 -4.02 -14.69 3.03
N VAL A 71 -5.12 -14.00 2.85
CA VAL A 71 -6.34 -14.48 2.20
C VAL A 71 -6.50 -13.74 0.88
N MET A 72 -6.63 -14.48 -0.22
CA MET A 72 -6.87 -13.88 -1.53
C MET A 72 -8.23 -13.17 -1.55
N GLY A 73 -8.24 -11.95 -2.07
CA GLY A 73 -9.46 -11.17 -2.29
C GLY A 73 -9.53 -10.70 -3.74
N GLU A 74 -10.70 -10.22 -4.12
CA GLU A 74 -10.96 -9.59 -5.40
C GLU A 74 -11.62 -8.24 -5.16
N GLY A 75 -11.37 -7.28 -6.04
CA GLY A 75 -11.96 -5.96 -5.94
C GLY A 75 -11.27 -4.93 -6.81
N SER A 76 -11.75 -3.71 -6.73
CA SER A 76 -11.11 -2.56 -7.37
C SER A 76 -11.27 -1.31 -6.52
N GLY A 77 -10.25 -0.46 -6.55
CA GLY A 77 -10.25 0.88 -5.96
C GLY A 77 -9.70 1.87 -6.98
N ILE A 78 -10.54 2.76 -7.45
CA ILE A 78 -10.21 3.73 -8.50
C ILE A 78 -10.42 5.14 -7.99
N LEU A 79 -9.42 5.99 -8.19
CA LEU A 79 -9.46 7.42 -7.90
C LEU A 79 -9.50 8.22 -9.19
N ILE A 80 -10.22 9.33 -9.16
CA ILE A 80 -10.13 10.39 -10.16
C ILE A 80 -9.25 11.47 -9.57
N LEU A 81 -8.06 11.62 -10.11
CA LEU A 81 -7.12 12.69 -9.76
C LEU A 81 -7.32 13.85 -10.71
N GLU A 82 -7.32 15.05 -10.19
CA GLU A 82 -7.58 16.26 -10.96
C GLU A 82 -6.70 17.41 -10.47
N GLU A 83 -6.21 18.21 -11.39
CA GLU A 83 -5.45 19.41 -11.08
C GLU A 83 -6.34 20.38 -10.27
N MET A 84 -5.77 20.95 -9.20
CA MET A 84 -6.50 21.69 -8.17
C MET A 84 -7.31 22.86 -8.75
N GLU A 85 -6.72 23.70 -9.59
CA GLU A 85 -7.41 24.86 -10.15
C GLU A 85 -8.44 24.46 -11.22
N HIS A 86 -8.20 23.35 -11.93
CA HIS A 86 -9.18 22.78 -12.83
C HIS A 86 -10.42 22.28 -12.06
N ALA A 87 -10.21 21.59 -10.93
CA ALA A 87 -11.29 21.12 -10.06
C ALA A 87 -12.10 22.29 -9.47
N LYS A 88 -11.44 23.33 -8.97
CA LYS A 88 -12.07 24.53 -8.42
C LYS A 88 -12.90 25.29 -9.45
N LYS A 89 -12.41 25.43 -10.70
CA LYS A 89 -13.13 26.14 -11.77
C LYS A 89 -14.50 25.54 -12.11
N ARG A 90 -14.66 24.23 -11.92
CA ARG A 90 -15.93 23.52 -12.16
C ARG A 90 -16.72 23.21 -10.88
N ASP A 91 -16.31 23.78 -9.75
CA ASP A 91 -16.92 23.57 -8.43
C ASP A 91 -16.99 22.08 -8.03
N ALA A 92 -15.90 21.36 -8.30
CA ALA A 92 -15.83 19.94 -7.98
C ALA A 92 -15.76 19.71 -6.48
N LYS A 93 -16.40 18.65 -5.99
CA LYS A 93 -16.19 18.18 -4.62
C LYS A 93 -14.80 17.56 -4.49
N ILE A 94 -13.95 18.19 -3.69
CA ILE A 94 -12.60 17.70 -3.39
C ILE A 94 -12.66 16.89 -2.08
N TYR A 95 -12.18 15.64 -2.12
CA TYR A 95 -12.16 14.74 -0.96
C TYR A 95 -10.85 14.82 -0.18
N GLY A 96 -9.76 15.13 -0.86
CA GLY A 96 -8.42 15.22 -0.32
C GLY A 96 -7.42 15.61 -1.39
N GLU A 97 -6.17 15.79 -1.01
CA GLU A 97 -5.08 16.17 -1.88
C GLU A 97 -3.97 15.10 -1.85
N LEU A 98 -3.49 14.68 -3.01
CA LEU A 98 -2.31 13.82 -3.12
C LEU A 98 -1.07 14.70 -3.09
N ILE A 99 -0.39 14.74 -1.97
CA ILE A 99 0.74 15.66 -1.71
C ILE A 99 2.11 14.98 -1.75
N GLY A 100 2.17 13.66 -1.65
CA GLY A 100 3.44 12.94 -1.63
C GLY A 100 3.33 11.53 -2.19
N TYR A 101 4.43 11.07 -2.77
CA TYR A 101 4.58 9.75 -3.35
C TYR A 101 6.01 9.27 -3.16
N GLY A 102 6.20 8.02 -2.77
CA GLY A 102 7.52 7.44 -2.58
C GLY A 102 7.59 6.00 -3.05
N MET A 103 8.69 5.65 -3.67
CA MET A 103 8.97 4.29 -4.15
C MET A 103 10.34 3.83 -3.70
N SER A 104 10.49 2.53 -3.55
CA SER A 104 11.79 1.90 -3.33
C SER A 104 11.77 0.45 -3.80
N GLY A 105 12.94 -0.14 -3.97
CA GLY A 105 13.11 -1.56 -4.18
C GLY A 105 14.11 -2.12 -3.18
N ASP A 106 13.83 -3.30 -2.62
CA ASP A 106 14.70 -3.92 -1.61
C ASP A 106 15.97 -4.52 -2.22
N ALA A 107 15.91 -5.03 -3.46
CA ALA A 107 16.97 -5.81 -4.09
C ALA A 107 17.50 -6.93 -3.18
N TYR A 108 16.60 -7.58 -2.45
CA TYR A 108 16.92 -8.55 -1.41
C TYR A 108 16.48 -9.97 -1.77
N HIS A 109 15.19 -10.20 -1.94
CA HIS A 109 14.61 -11.49 -2.24
C HIS A 109 13.42 -11.35 -3.18
N ILE A 110 13.07 -12.42 -3.91
CA ILE A 110 12.00 -12.38 -4.93
C ILE A 110 10.61 -12.09 -4.31
N THR A 111 10.35 -12.51 -3.08
CA THR A 111 9.05 -12.32 -2.39
C THR A 111 9.17 -11.79 -0.96
N ALA A 112 10.26 -12.09 -0.25
CA ALA A 112 10.43 -11.67 1.14
C ALA A 112 10.96 -10.23 1.22
N PRO A 113 10.36 -9.38 2.07
CA PRO A 113 10.92 -8.06 2.36
C PRO A 113 12.27 -8.18 3.09
N ALA A 114 13.13 -7.17 2.96
CA ALA A 114 14.37 -7.09 3.72
C ALA A 114 14.08 -7.08 5.22
N GLU A 115 14.82 -7.85 6.01
CA GLU A 115 14.54 -8.08 7.44
C GLU A 115 14.47 -6.80 8.29
N ASN A 116 15.24 -5.77 7.90
CA ASN A 116 15.25 -4.47 8.57
C ASN A 116 14.11 -3.54 8.12
N GLY A 117 13.26 -3.94 7.16
CA GLY A 117 12.16 -3.14 6.61
C GLY A 117 12.60 -1.89 5.86
N ASP A 118 13.85 -1.85 5.39
CA ASP A 118 14.44 -0.63 4.80
C ASP A 118 13.69 -0.12 3.58
N GLY A 119 13.22 -1.01 2.70
CA GLY A 119 12.45 -0.62 1.51
C GLY A 119 11.16 0.12 1.88
N GLY A 120 10.35 -0.43 2.77
CA GLY A 120 9.13 0.23 3.26
C GLY A 120 9.44 1.56 3.94
N TYR A 121 10.46 1.60 4.79
CA TYR A 121 10.93 2.82 5.43
C TYR A 121 11.31 3.91 4.43
N ARG A 122 12.14 3.58 3.40
CA ARG A 122 12.55 4.53 2.36
C ARG A 122 11.38 5.04 1.53
N ALA A 123 10.44 4.17 1.16
CA ALA A 123 9.26 4.58 0.41
C ALA A 123 8.42 5.60 1.20
N MET A 124 8.13 5.33 2.48
CA MET A 124 7.42 6.28 3.34
C MET A 124 8.19 7.59 3.54
N LEU A 125 9.50 7.52 3.75
CA LEU A 125 10.34 8.70 3.93
C LEU A 125 10.36 9.59 2.67
N GLU A 126 10.45 9.00 1.48
CA GLU A 126 10.41 9.76 0.22
C GLU A 126 9.03 10.41 0.00
N ALA A 127 7.94 9.74 0.36
CA ALA A 127 6.61 10.36 0.31
C ALA A 127 6.50 11.57 1.23
N LEU A 128 7.03 11.50 2.46
CA LEU A 128 7.08 12.63 3.40
C LEU A 128 7.95 13.77 2.88
N LYS A 129 9.12 13.46 2.31
CA LYS A 129 10.00 14.47 1.71
C LYS A 129 9.31 15.20 0.54
N MET A 130 8.65 14.47 -0.33
CA MET A 130 7.90 15.07 -1.45
C MET A 130 6.77 15.98 -0.95
N ALA A 131 6.09 15.57 0.12
CA ALA A 131 5.03 16.33 0.75
C ALA A 131 5.54 17.52 1.60
N GLU A 132 6.84 17.65 1.82
CA GLU A 132 7.46 18.62 2.74
C GLU A 132 6.91 18.51 4.18
N LEU A 133 6.59 17.27 4.60
CA LEU A 133 6.05 16.96 5.93
C LEU A 133 7.07 16.22 6.78
N SER A 134 6.92 16.38 8.09
CA SER A 134 7.59 15.55 9.10
C SER A 134 6.79 14.30 9.42
N SER A 135 7.41 13.31 10.03
CA SER A 135 6.69 12.13 10.53
C SER A 135 5.64 12.47 11.60
N GLU A 136 5.81 13.57 12.34
CA GLU A 136 4.89 14.03 13.39
C GLU A 136 3.58 14.63 12.83
N ASP A 137 3.53 14.94 11.54
CA ASP A 137 2.35 15.50 10.87
C ASP A 137 1.35 14.41 10.45
N VAL A 138 1.76 13.13 10.49
CA VAL A 138 0.93 11.98 10.08
C VAL A 138 0.03 11.54 11.24
N GLN A 139 -1.27 11.38 10.99
CA GLN A 139 -2.25 10.92 11.97
C GLN A 139 -2.77 9.50 11.69
N TYR A 140 -2.51 8.96 10.50
CA TYR A 140 -2.98 7.63 10.12
C TYR A 140 -2.05 6.99 9.09
N VAL A 141 -1.76 5.72 9.26
CA VAL A 141 -1.07 4.87 8.27
C VAL A 141 -1.98 3.72 7.89
N ASN A 142 -2.36 3.65 6.63
CA ASN A 142 -3.01 2.47 6.07
C ASN A 142 -1.94 1.48 5.64
N ALA A 143 -1.57 0.59 6.53
CA ALA A 143 -0.53 -0.40 6.30
C ALA A 143 -0.98 -1.47 5.28
N HIS A 144 -0.02 -2.17 4.70
CA HIS A 144 -0.29 -3.31 3.83
C HIS A 144 -0.96 -4.46 4.61
N GLY A 145 -0.42 -4.82 5.78
CA GLY A 145 -1.07 -5.68 6.75
C GLY A 145 -1.62 -6.98 6.17
N THR A 146 -0.78 -7.78 5.54
CA THR A 146 -1.22 -8.96 4.77
C THR A 146 -1.59 -10.17 5.60
N SER A 147 -1.46 -10.11 6.92
CA SER A 147 -1.65 -11.29 7.79
C SER A 147 -0.56 -12.37 7.62
N THR A 148 0.60 -12.00 7.06
CA THR A 148 1.75 -12.92 6.95
C THR A 148 2.68 -12.79 8.14
N MET A 149 3.27 -13.92 8.55
CA MET A 149 4.14 -13.96 9.73
C MET A 149 5.30 -12.97 9.63
N LEU A 150 5.98 -12.95 8.50
CA LEU A 150 7.16 -12.13 8.26
C LEU A 150 6.79 -10.70 7.84
N GLY A 151 5.86 -10.56 6.90
CA GLY A 151 5.49 -9.27 6.30
C GLY A 151 4.98 -8.27 7.33
N ASP A 152 4.00 -8.67 8.14
CA ASP A 152 3.40 -7.81 9.15
C ASP A 152 4.43 -7.27 10.17
N LYS A 153 5.33 -8.19 10.62
CA LYS A 153 6.38 -7.82 11.59
C LYS A 153 7.36 -6.80 11.01
N ILE A 154 7.82 -7.03 9.78
CA ILE A 154 8.79 -6.16 9.12
C ILE A 154 8.16 -4.81 8.80
N GLU A 155 6.93 -4.79 8.31
CA GLU A 155 6.20 -3.55 8.03
C GLU A 155 6.00 -2.72 9.31
N LEU A 156 5.54 -3.34 10.39
CA LEU A 156 5.38 -2.66 11.68
C LEU A 156 6.72 -2.06 12.18
N ASN A 157 7.83 -2.79 12.03
CA ASN A 157 9.14 -2.28 12.40
C ASN A 157 9.54 -1.05 11.56
N ALA A 158 9.27 -1.06 10.26
CA ALA A 158 9.52 0.09 9.38
C ALA A 158 8.68 1.31 9.77
N ILE A 159 7.40 1.10 10.07
CA ILE A 159 6.48 2.14 10.55
C ILE A 159 6.98 2.70 11.89
N ASN A 160 7.25 1.86 12.87
CA ASN A 160 7.74 2.28 14.18
C ASN A 160 9.04 3.07 14.07
N ARG A 161 9.98 2.64 13.23
CA ARG A 161 11.25 3.33 13.00
C ARG A 161 11.05 4.74 12.44
N LEU A 162 10.10 4.94 11.51
CA LEU A 162 9.86 6.25 10.92
C LEU A 162 9.07 7.18 11.84
N PHE A 163 8.13 6.62 12.60
CA PHE A 163 7.18 7.37 13.42
C PHE A 163 7.46 7.28 14.92
N GLU A 164 8.67 6.91 15.32
CA GLU A 164 9.09 6.70 16.72
C GLU A 164 8.70 7.87 17.66
N ASN A 165 8.79 9.09 17.16
CA ASN A 165 8.48 10.30 17.92
C ASN A 165 7.06 10.84 17.71
N ASN A 166 6.28 10.20 16.86
CA ASN A 166 4.92 10.63 16.55
C ASN A 166 3.93 10.11 17.60
N LYS A 167 3.42 11.03 18.43
CA LYS A 167 2.42 10.71 19.47
C LYS A 167 0.96 10.81 18.99
N LYS A 168 0.76 11.14 17.71
CA LYS A 168 -0.57 11.32 17.10
C LYS A 168 -1.00 10.13 16.26
N LEU A 169 -0.06 9.22 15.93
CA LEU A 169 -0.27 8.04 15.13
C LEU A 169 -0.88 6.90 15.95
#